data_50eca1d7beaa449f686f8156477a6b83
#
_entry.id   50eca1d7beaa449f686f8156477a6b83
#
_cell.length_a   1.000
_cell.length_b   1.000
_cell.length_c   1.000
_cell.angle_alpha   90.00
_cell.angle_beta   90.00
_cell.angle_gamma   90.00
#
_symmetry.space_group_name_H-M   'P 1'
#
loop_
_entity.id
_entity.type
_entity.pdbx_description
1 polymer ?
#
loop_
_entity_poly.entity_id
_entity_poly.type
_entity_poly.pdbx_seq_one_letter_code
_entity_poly.pdbx_strand_id
1 'polypeptide(L)'
;MAFFENKEIKNRKKELSLRPDDAAAHFNLGTAYDKAGKIREAVKEFEETIKIHPNSAEAHFNLGVLYGTLNQGEKAILHILKAGNHFGEKNDPVNKMESRRLLKEFYRKFGFKPEDMTDR
;
A
#
# COMPACT_ATOMS: atom_id res chain seq x y z
N MET A 1 -12.22 -8.66 28.88
CA MET A 1 -11.43 -8.10 27.76
C MET A 1 -10.23 -8.98 27.47
N ALA A 2 -10.08 -9.36 26.25
CA ALA A 2 -8.95 -10.19 25.86
C ALA A 2 -7.78 -9.29 25.44
N PHE A 3 -6.64 -9.52 26.05
CA PHE A 3 -5.41 -8.82 25.68
C PHE A 3 -4.48 -9.75 24.93
N PHE A 4 -5.07 -10.50 23.99
CA PHE A 4 -4.27 -11.40 23.18
C PHE A 4 -3.52 -10.57 22.15
N GLU A 5 -2.21 -10.58 22.22
CA GLU A 5 -1.40 -10.00 21.17
C GLU A 5 -1.56 -10.84 19.92
N ASN A 6 -1.78 -10.19 18.77
CA ASN A 6 -1.85 -10.88 17.50
C ASN A 6 -0.51 -11.55 17.23
N LYS A 7 -0.53 -12.87 17.12
CA LYS A 7 0.67 -13.69 17.00
C LYS A 7 1.47 -13.36 15.74
N GLU A 8 0.76 -13.15 14.62
CA GLU A 8 1.43 -12.81 13.36
C GLU A 8 2.13 -11.45 13.46
N ILE A 9 1.43 -10.46 14.02
CA ILE A 9 2.02 -9.12 14.24
C ILE A 9 3.26 -9.23 15.11
N LYS A 10 3.17 -9.97 16.20
CA LYS A 10 4.30 -10.17 17.11
C LYS A 10 5.51 -10.78 16.38
N ASN A 11 5.26 -11.82 15.58
CA ASN A 11 6.31 -12.49 14.83
C ASN A 11 6.94 -11.56 13.79
N ARG A 12 6.12 -10.76 13.08
CA ARG A 12 6.64 -9.83 12.08
C ARG A 12 7.42 -8.67 12.71
N LYS A 13 6.99 -8.20 13.87
CA LYS A 13 7.76 -7.21 14.65
C LYS A 13 9.12 -7.76 15.03
N LYS A 14 9.18 -9.01 15.44
CA LYS A 14 10.45 -9.67 15.80
C LYS A 14 11.38 -9.75 14.59
N GLU A 15 10.86 -10.17 13.43
CA GLU A 15 11.64 -10.21 12.20
C GLU A 15 12.19 -8.84 11.85
N LEU A 16 11.33 -7.81 11.95
CA LEU A 16 11.74 -6.43 11.66
C LEU A 16 12.83 -5.95 12.63
N SER A 17 12.73 -6.31 13.90
CA SER A 17 13.75 -5.94 14.89
C SER A 17 15.13 -6.50 14.55
N LEU A 18 15.15 -7.65 13.89
CA LEU A 18 16.39 -8.29 13.43
C LEU A 18 16.90 -7.72 12.10
N ARG A 19 16.03 -7.13 11.32
CA ARG A 19 16.33 -6.62 9.98
C ARG A 19 15.60 -5.29 9.75
N PRO A 20 15.97 -4.23 10.49
CA PRO A 20 15.20 -2.98 10.47
C PRO A 20 15.22 -2.23 9.13
N ASP A 21 16.19 -2.51 8.27
CA ASP A 21 16.32 -1.87 6.97
C ASP A 21 15.86 -2.77 5.82
N ASP A 22 15.17 -3.88 6.13
CA ASP A 22 14.68 -4.80 5.12
C ASP A 22 13.27 -4.41 4.68
N ALA A 23 13.12 -4.03 3.42
CA ALA A 23 11.82 -3.66 2.85
C ALA A 23 10.80 -4.79 2.99
N ALA A 24 11.21 -6.04 2.80
CA ALA A 24 10.32 -7.18 2.94
C ALA A 24 9.79 -7.33 4.37
N ALA A 25 10.62 -7.06 5.38
CA ALA A 25 10.20 -7.14 6.78
C ALA A 25 9.13 -6.08 7.09
N HIS A 26 9.31 -4.85 6.62
CA HIS A 26 8.30 -3.80 6.76
C HIS A 26 7.02 -4.17 6.01
N PHE A 27 7.13 -4.66 4.79
CA PHE A 27 5.99 -5.09 3.97
C PHE A 27 5.19 -6.19 4.70
N ASN A 28 5.87 -7.19 5.22
CA ASN A 28 5.23 -8.31 5.93
C ASN A 28 4.48 -7.84 7.18
N LEU A 29 5.08 -6.93 7.93
CA LEU A 29 4.41 -6.35 9.09
C LEU A 29 3.21 -5.51 8.68
N GLY A 30 3.34 -4.72 7.62
CA GLY A 30 2.23 -3.95 7.07
C GLY A 30 1.05 -4.85 6.68
N THR A 31 1.34 -5.97 6.02
CA THR A 31 0.33 -6.95 5.64
C THR A 31 -0.36 -7.55 6.87
N ALA A 32 0.40 -7.86 7.92
CA ALA A 32 -0.16 -8.39 9.16
C ALA A 32 -1.08 -7.37 9.85
N TYR A 33 -0.67 -6.09 9.88
CA TYR A 33 -1.51 -5.02 10.40
C TYR A 33 -2.80 -4.86 9.59
N ASP A 34 -2.69 -4.90 8.25
CA ASP A 34 -3.85 -4.78 7.37
C ASP A 34 -4.87 -5.88 7.63
N LYS A 35 -4.42 -7.13 7.71
CA LYS A 35 -5.28 -8.26 8.02
C LYS A 35 -5.97 -8.14 9.38
N ALA A 36 -5.32 -7.49 10.33
CA ALA A 36 -5.86 -7.25 11.66
C ALA A 36 -6.76 -6.01 11.74
N GLY A 37 -6.97 -5.32 10.62
CA GLY A 37 -7.76 -4.10 10.57
C GLY A 37 -7.07 -2.87 11.15
N LYS A 38 -5.77 -2.95 11.40
CA LYS A 38 -4.97 -1.83 11.92
C LYS A 38 -4.45 -1.00 10.77
N ILE A 39 -5.35 -0.20 10.17
CA ILE A 39 -5.09 0.49 8.90
C ILE A 39 -3.95 1.50 9.00
N ARG A 40 -3.93 2.32 10.05
CA ARG A 40 -2.91 3.37 10.18
C ARG A 40 -1.52 2.79 10.40
N GLU A 41 -1.44 1.73 11.18
CA GLU A 41 -0.17 1.01 11.40
C GLU A 41 0.31 0.36 10.10
N ALA A 42 -0.62 -0.22 9.33
CA ALA A 42 -0.27 -0.80 8.02
C ALA A 42 0.28 0.26 7.07
N VAL A 43 -0.37 1.41 6.98
CA VAL A 43 0.10 2.53 6.15
C VAL A 43 1.53 2.90 6.50
N LYS A 44 1.83 3.04 7.79
CA LYS A 44 3.16 3.39 8.24
C LYS A 44 4.21 2.39 7.75
N GLU A 45 3.93 1.10 7.85
CA GLU A 45 4.88 0.07 7.43
C GLU A 45 5.04 0.02 5.91
N PHE A 46 3.96 0.19 5.15
CA PHE A 46 4.07 0.25 3.70
C PHE A 46 4.80 1.52 3.24
N GLU A 47 4.64 2.64 3.94
CA GLU A 47 5.43 3.85 3.66
C GLU A 47 6.93 3.60 3.88
N GLU A 48 7.29 2.88 4.93
CA GLU A 48 8.69 2.48 5.15
C GLU A 48 9.17 1.56 4.04
N THR A 49 8.33 0.65 3.58
CA THR A 49 8.65 -0.23 2.46
C THR A 49 9.06 0.57 1.22
N ILE A 50 8.30 1.59 0.85
CA ILE A 50 8.59 2.36 -0.37
C ILE A 50 9.73 3.35 -0.18
N LYS A 51 10.08 3.74 1.05
CA LYS A 51 11.30 4.50 1.31
C LYS A 51 12.53 3.68 0.97
N ILE A 52 12.52 2.40 1.34
CA ILE A 52 13.64 1.50 1.11
C ILE A 52 13.63 1.00 -0.34
N HIS A 53 12.44 0.65 -0.85
CA HIS A 53 12.25 0.08 -2.17
C HIS A 53 11.14 0.82 -2.92
N PRO A 54 11.48 1.98 -3.56
CA PRO A 54 10.46 2.85 -4.19
C PRO A 54 9.66 2.20 -5.34
N ASN A 55 10.20 1.12 -5.93
CA ASN A 55 9.57 0.45 -7.07
C ASN A 55 8.65 -0.71 -6.66
N SER A 56 8.34 -0.85 -5.38
CA SER A 56 7.44 -1.90 -4.91
C SER A 56 6.02 -1.62 -5.38
N ALA A 57 5.62 -2.29 -6.47
CA ALA A 57 4.28 -2.14 -7.03
C ALA A 57 3.21 -2.55 -6.01
N GLU A 58 3.45 -3.64 -5.30
CA GLU A 58 2.53 -4.18 -4.30
C GLU A 58 2.35 -3.22 -3.13
N ALA A 59 3.43 -2.61 -2.64
CA ALA A 59 3.34 -1.65 -1.54
C ALA A 59 2.57 -0.39 -1.97
N HIS A 60 2.83 0.12 -3.17
CA HIS A 60 2.06 1.24 -3.70
C HIS A 60 0.58 0.89 -3.85
N PHE A 61 0.27 -0.30 -4.37
CA PHE A 61 -1.10 -0.75 -4.50
C PHE A 61 -1.80 -0.80 -3.14
N ASN A 62 -1.16 -1.44 -2.16
CA ASN A 62 -1.72 -1.56 -0.81
C ASN A 62 -1.92 -0.20 -0.17
N LEU A 63 -0.96 0.71 -0.31
CA LEU A 63 -1.11 2.10 0.17
C LEU A 63 -2.29 2.80 -0.48
N GLY A 64 -2.43 2.63 -1.80
CA GLY A 64 -3.56 3.24 -2.52
C GLY A 64 -4.90 2.78 -1.98
N VAL A 65 -5.05 1.48 -1.75
CA VAL A 65 -6.28 0.91 -1.19
C VAL A 65 -6.53 1.46 0.22
N LEU A 66 -5.50 1.47 1.07
CA LEU A 66 -5.64 1.93 2.46
C LEU A 66 -5.94 3.43 2.55
N TYR A 67 -5.27 4.25 1.73
CA TYR A 67 -5.60 5.67 1.68
C TYR A 67 -7.02 5.90 1.18
N GLY A 68 -7.49 5.07 0.24
CA GLY A 68 -8.88 5.10 -0.19
C GLY A 68 -9.85 4.84 0.96
N THR A 69 -9.53 3.85 1.79
CA THR A 69 -10.32 3.52 2.99
C THR A 69 -10.32 4.68 3.98
N LEU A 70 -9.22 5.41 4.08
CA LEU A 70 -9.09 6.59 4.95
C LEU A 70 -9.67 7.86 4.32
N ASN A 71 -10.30 7.76 3.16
CA ASN A 71 -10.86 8.89 2.41
C ASN A 71 -9.83 9.96 2.03
N GLN A 72 -8.58 9.55 1.86
CA GLN A 72 -7.52 10.42 1.36
C GLN A 72 -7.36 10.19 -0.14
N GLY A 73 -8.29 10.75 -0.92
CA GLY A 73 -8.45 10.45 -2.33
C GLY A 73 -7.24 10.76 -3.20
N GLU A 74 -6.60 11.91 -2.99
CA GLU A 74 -5.43 12.29 -3.77
C GLU A 74 -4.27 11.31 -3.58
N LYS A 75 -3.96 10.97 -2.33
CA LYS A 75 -2.91 9.99 -2.03
C LYS A 75 -3.26 8.61 -2.56
N ALA A 76 -4.54 8.21 -2.43
CA ALA A 76 -5.01 6.94 -2.94
C ALA A 76 -4.77 6.82 -4.45
N ILE A 77 -5.18 7.84 -5.20
CA ILE A 77 -5.02 7.88 -6.65
C ILE A 77 -3.53 7.85 -7.02
N LEU A 78 -2.72 8.67 -6.36
CA LEU A 78 -1.30 8.78 -6.65
C LEU A 78 -0.59 7.42 -6.50
N HIS A 79 -0.86 6.71 -5.41
CA HIS A 79 -0.24 5.40 -5.18
C HIS A 79 -0.74 4.34 -6.15
N ILE A 80 -2.02 4.35 -6.52
CA ILE A 80 -2.54 3.39 -7.51
C ILE A 80 -1.94 3.68 -8.90
N LEU A 81 -1.75 4.95 -9.27
CA LEU A 81 -1.03 5.29 -10.50
C LEU A 81 0.37 4.70 -10.51
N LYS A 82 1.12 4.91 -9.44
CA LYS A 82 2.48 4.37 -9.30
C LYS A 82 2.48 2.85 -9.35
N ALA A 83 1.53 2.21 -8.66
CA ALA A 83 1.41 0.76 -8.69
C ALA A 83 1.21 0.24 -10.12
N GLY A 84 0.28 0.83 -10.86
CA GLY A 84 0.01 0.43 -12.23
C GLY A 84 1.24 0.56 -13.13
N ASN A 85 2.00 1.65 -12.97
CA ASN A 85 3.23 1.85 -13.72
C ASN A 85 4.28 0.80 -13.39
N HIS A 86 4.50 0.52 -12.11
CA HIS A 86 5.48 -0.48 -11.69
C HIS A 86 5.07 -1.91 -12.07
N PHE A 87 3.79 -2.24 -12.01
CA PHE A 87 3.31 -3.53 -12.53
C PHE A 87 3.56 -3.65 -14.04
N GLY A 88 3.37 -2.56 -14.78
CA GLY A 88 3.68 -2.55 -16.20
C GLY A 88 5.16 -2.79 -16.48
N GLU A 89 6.05 -2.16 -15.72
CA GLU A 89 7.50 -2.35 -15.84
C GLU A 89 7.92 -3.79 -15.54
N LYS A 90 7.19 -4.47 -14.65
CA LYS A 90 7.45 -5.86 -14.27
C LYS A 90 6.77 -6.88 -15.18
N ASN A 91 6.11 -6.43 -16.24
CA ASN A 91 5.34 -7.29 -17.13
C ASN A 91 4.27 -8.10 -16.39
N ASP A 92 3.55 -7.45 -15.49
CA ASP A 92 2.44 -8.02 -14.76
C ASP A 92 1.12 -7.40 -15.26
N PRO A 93 0.56 -7.90 -16.38
CA PRO A 93 -0.63 -7.30 -16.97
C PRO A 93 -1.88 -7.44 -16.11
N VAL A 94 -1.98 -8.51 -15.33
CA VAL A 94 -3.15 -8.75 -14.48
C VAL A 94 -3.26 -7.67 -13.41
N ASN A 95 -2.18 -7.45 -12.67
CA ASN A 95 -2.17 -6.43 -11.61
C ASN A 95 -2.17 -5.01 -12.16
N LYS A 96 -1.60 -4.81 -13.35
CA LYS A 96 -1.70 -3.52 -14.06
C LYS A 96 -3.16 -3.21 -14.39
N MET A 97 -3.91 -4.18 -14.90
CA MET A 97 -5.34 -4.00 -15.21
C MET A 97 -6.15 -3.73 -13.95
N GLU A 98 -5.88 -4.45 -12.87
CA GLU A 98 -6.56 -4.23 -11.60
C GLU A 98 -6.30 -2.83 -11.05
N SER A 99 -5.08 -2.35 -11.17
CA SER A 99 -4.73 -0.97 -10.80
C SER A 99 -5.52 0.04 -11.61
N ARG A 100 -5.66 -0.17 -12.91
CA ARG A 100 -6.43 0.71 -13.79
C ARG A 100 -7.92 0.71 -13.42
N ARG A 101 -8.46 -0.45 -13.10
CA ARG A 101 -9.86 -0.59 -12.68
C ARG A 101 -10.11 0.22 -11.41
N LEU A 102 -9.25 0.03 -10.44
CA LEU A 102 -9.36 0.73 -9.16
C LEU A 102 -9.16 2.25 -9.32
N LEU A 103 -8.25 2.64 -10.22
CA LEU A 103 -8.01 4.05 -10.51
C LEU A 103 -9.27 4.75 -11.02
N LYS A 104 -9.98 4.12 -11.96
CA LYS A 104 -11.25 4.66 -12.48
C LYS A 104 -12.28 4.81 -11.37
N GLU A 105 -12.36 3.80 -10.51
CA GLU A 105 -13.26 3.81 -9.36
C GLU A 105 -12.94 4.97 -8.43
N PHE A 106 -11.67 5.19 -8.14
CA PHE A 106 -11.22 6.27 -7.26
C PHE A 106 -11.43 7.66 -7.86
N TYR A 107 -11.20 7.84 -9.15
CA TYR A 107 -11.51 9.10 -9.82
C TYR A 107 -12.98 9.47 -9.62
N ARG A 108 -13.86 8.49 -9.82
CA ARG A 108 -15.30 8.70 -9.63
C ARG A 108 -15.63 8.98 -8.16
N LYS A 109 -15.13 8.16 -7.27
CA LYS A 109 -15.42 8.25 -5.84
C LYS A 109 -14.98 9.56 -5.21
N PHE A 110 -13.79 10.03 -5.58
CA PHE A 110 -13.18 11.20 -4.95
C PHE A 110 -13.33 12.49 -5.77
N GLY A 111 -13.98 12.40 -6.92
CA GLY A 111 -14.26 13.59 -7.74
C GLY A 111 -13.05 14.18 -8.43
N PHE A 112 -12.02 13.39 -8.68
CA PHE A 112 -10.85 13.82 -9.45
C PHE A 112 -10.97 13.41 -10.90
N LYS A 113 -10.27 14.12 -11.77
CA LYS A 113 -10.10 13.79 -13.17
C LYS A 113 -8.64 13.45 -13.43
N PRO A 114 -8.33 12.64 -14.47
CA PRO A 114 -6.94 12.32 -14.78
C PRO A 114 -6.04 13.55 -14.91
N GLU A 115 -6.55 14.65 -15.51
CA GLU A 115 -5.80 15.90 -15.70
C GLU A 115 -5.39 16.54 -14.38
N ASP A 116 -6.15 16.33 -13.32
CA ASP A 116 -5.85 16.91 -12.00
C ASP A 116 -4.58 16.33 -11.40
N MET A 117 -4.13 15.18 -11.92
CA MET A 117 -3.01 14.42 -11.37
C MET A 117 -1.75 14.50 -12.23
N THR A 118 -1.76 15.28 -13.31
CA THR A 118 -0.66 15.26 -14.29
C THR A 118 0.64 15.88 -13.80
N ASP A 119 0.59 16.78 -12.83
CA ASP A 119 1.78 17.50 -12.33
C ASP A 119 2.30 16.93 -11.01
N ARG A 120 1.97 15.71 -10.68
CA ARG A 120 2.32 15.10 -9.39
C ARG A 120 3.61 14.30 -9.45
#